data_ec354de156e2af8f6c003e39b738f43b
#
_entry.id   ec354de156e2af8f6c003e39b738f43b
#
_cell.length_a   1.000
_cell.length_b   1.000
_cell.length_c   1.000
_cell.angle_alpha   90.00
_cell.angle_beta   90.00
_cell.angle_gamma   90.00
#
_symmetry.space_group_name_H-M   'P 1'
#
loop_
_entity.id
_entity.type
_entity.pdbx_description
1 polymer ?
#
loop_
_entity_poly.entity_id
_entity_poly.type
_entity_poly.pdbx_seq_one_letter_code
_entity_poly.pdbx_strand_id
1 'polypeptide(L)'
;DELLIVTFTRAAAGEMKERIRQAIEKKLEANPEDEHLQRQSTLVHHALITTIDSFCSYIVKNYFHLIDLDPSFRMGDEGEMRLLQADVADAVLEEAYTEEAPSFLAFSDGFAGGKTDKKIPEMIIKLYSFSMSYPYPEEWLLNCRKAYEVESIEELENAEWMKLIKNEVKQEIKEASMLLKQSLEVSKEPDGPAFYIGLLEDEVSALEKSEQTECFFEWKEMLDKLEF
;
A
#
# COMPACT_ATOMS: atom_id res chain seq x y z
N ASP A 1 -8.72 31.22 19.85
CA ASP A 1 -7.85 31.63 18.74
C ASP A 1 -6.57 30.76 18.60
N GLU A 2 -6.27 29.89 19.60
CA GLU A 2 -5.03 29.10 19.64
C GLU A 2 -5.28 27.59 19.46
N LEU A 3 -6.52 27.17 19.33
CA LEU A 3 -6.88 25.77 19.20
C LEU A 3 -7.47 25.46 17.83
N LEU A 4 -6.90 24.44 17.19
CA LEU A 4 -7.47 23.75 16.04
C LEU A 4 -8.11 22.44 16.52
N ILE A 5 -9.38 22.23 16.24
CA ILE A 5 -10.08 21.01 16.56
C ILE A 5 -10.54 20.35 15.26
N VAL A 6 -10.05 19.16 14.99
CA VAL A 6 -10.42 18.40 13.78
C VAL A 6 -11.10 17.09 14.12
N THR A 7 -12.05 16.71 13.29
CA THR A 7 -12.82 15.45 13.38
C THR A 7 -12.88 14.76 12.03
N PHE A 8 -13.34 13.53 11.97
CA PHE A 8 -13.54 12.80 10.72
C PHE A 8 -14.87 13.13 10.03
N THR A 9 -15.89 13.53 10.78
CA THR A 9 -17.22 13.79 10.22
C THR A 9 -17.68 15.22 10.50
N ARG A 10 -18.45 15.79 9.56
CA ARG A 10 -19.06 17.11 9.72
C ARG A 10 -20.03 17.14 10.89
N ALA A 11 -20.75 16.04 11.12
CA ALA A 11 -21.69 15.93 12.24
C ALA A 11 -20.96 16.04 13.59
N ALA A 12 -19.85 15.32 13.77
CA ALA A 12 -19.05 15.40 15.00
C ALA A 12 -18.44 16.79 15.22
N ALA A 13 -17.96 17.45 14.15
CA ALA A 13 -17.46 18.81 14.24
C ALA A 13 -18.56 19.79 14.67
N GLY A 14 -19.76 19.68 14.09
CA GLY A 14 -20.92 20.49 14.43
C GLY A 14 -21.37 20.27 15.88
N GLU A 15 -21.47 19.02 16.32
CA GLU A 15 -21.84 18.67 17.70
C GLU A 15 -20.81 19.23 18.69
N MET A 16 -19.52 19.10 18.41
CA MET A 16 -18.47 19.62 19.27
C MET A 16 -18.54 21.15 19.39
N LYS A 17 -18.73 21.84 18.26
CA LYS A 17 -18.90 23.29 18.23
C LYS A 17 -20.10 23.74 19.05
N GLU A 18 -21.22 23.05 18.93
CA GLU A 18 -22.44 23.34 19.67
C GLU A 18 -22.28 23.09 21.19
N ARG A 19 -21.64 21.99 21.59
CA ARG A 19 -21.32 21.71 23.00
C ARG A 19 -20.43 22.77 23.63
N ILE A 20 -19.43 23.26 22.91
CA ILE A 20 -18.54 24.32 23.37
C ILE A 20 -19.32 25.62 23.51
N ARG A 21 -20.17 25.96 22.53
CA ARG A 21 -21.06 27.14 22.59
C ARG A 21 -21.93 27.12 23.83
N GLN A 22 -22.66 26.02 24.05
CA GLN A 22 -23.54 25.83 25.21
C GLN A 22 -22.81 25.92 26.56
N ALA A 23 -21.58 25.36 26.63
CA ALA A 23 -20.76 25.43 27.83
C ALA A 23 -20.31 26.88 28.13
N ILE A 24 -19.99 27.66 27.10
CA ILE A 24 -19.67 29.08 27.26
C ILE A 24 -20.88 29.89 27.71
N GLU A 25 -22.04 29.69 27.05
CA GLU A 25 -23.28 30.38 27.38
C GLU A 25 -23.71 30.11 28.84
N LYS A 26 -23.67 28.84 29.26
CA LYS A 26 -23.98 28.47 30.65
C LYS A 26 -23.07 29.15 31.68
N LYS A 27 -21.79 29.29 31.36
CA LYS A 27 -20.84 30.01 32.24
C LYS A 27 -21.10 31.51 32.22
N LEU A 28 -21.47 32.07 31.08
CA LEU A 28 -21.78 33.49 30.93
C LEU A 28 -23.09 33.87 31.66
N GLU A 29 -24.09 32.98 31.67
CA GLU A 29 -25.31 33.18 32.48
C GLU A 29 -24.97 33.28 33.98
N ALA A 30 -24.01 32.50 34.47
CA ALA A 30 -23.57 32.55 35.87
C ALA A 30 -22.67 33.78 36.18
N ASN A 31 -21.93 34.30 35.18
CA ASN A 31 -21.01 35.44 35.28
C ASN A 31 -21.17 36.36 34.08
N PRO A 32 -22.25 37.20 34.02
CA PRO A 32 -22.53 38.03 32.84
C PRO A 32 -21.47 39.12 32.56
N GLU A 33 -20.74 39.56 33.56
CA GLU A 33 -19.72 40.59 33.48
C GLU A 33 -18.33 40.06 33.08
N ASP A 34 -18.21 38.73 32.82
CA ASP A 34 -16.92 38.14 32.42
C ASP A 34 -16.59 38.48 30.96
N GLU A 35 -15.75 39.49 30.78
CA GLU A 35 -15.32 39.95 29.45
C GLU A 35 -14.66 38.83 28.63
N HIS A 36 -13.93 37.90 29.27
CA HIS A 36 -13.31 36.79 28.57
C HIS A 36 -14.35 35.86 27.97
N LEU A 37 -15.35 35.47 28.75
CA LEU A 37 -16.47 34.62 28.29
C LEU A 37 -17.29 35.31 27.20
N GLN A 38 -17.57 36.60 27.32
CA GLN A 38 -18.27 37.39 26.29
C GLN A 38 -17.48 37.35 24.98
N ARG A 39 -16.16 37.54 25.02
CA ARG A 39 -15.29 37.45 23.86
C ARG A 39 -15.27 36.02 23.27
N GLN A 40 -15.17 34.98 24.09
CA GLN A 40 -15.20 33.59 23.62
C GLN A 40 -16.55 33.20 22.98
N SER A 41 -17.66 33.69 23.48
CA SER A 41 -18.99 33.50 22.90
C SER A 41 -19.07 34.03 21.45
N THR A 42 -18.42 35.15 21.18
CA THR A 42 -18.35 35.71 19.83
C THR A 42 -17.37 34.92 18.94
N LEU A 43 -16.20 34.57 19.48
CA LEU A 43 -15.14 33.91 18.73
C LEU A 43 -15.42 32.45 18.37
N VAL A 44 -16.27 31.73 19.14
CA VAL A 44 -16.58 30.32 18.87
C VAL A 44 -17.18 30.09 17.49
N HIS A 45 -17.86 31.08 16.93
CA HIS A 45 -18.43 30.99 15.57
C HIS A 45 -17.34 30.94 14.49
N HIS A 46 -16.20 31.57 14.73
CA HIS A 46 -15.05 31.61 13.82
C HIS A 46 -13.97 30.58 14.17
N ALA A 47 -14.15 29.85 15.26
CA ALA A 47 -13.20 28.81 15.66
C ALA A 47 -13.10 27.70 14.61
N LEU A 48 -11.86 27.27 14.33
CA LEU A 48 -11.57 26.16 13.42
C LEU A 48 -11.90 24.82 14.07
N ILE A 49 -13.21 24.54 14.17
CA ILE A 49 -13.76 23.24 14.61
C ILE A 49 -14.40 22.62 13.37
N THR A 50 -13.68 21.69 12.74
CA THR A 50 -14.00 21.26 11.37
C THR A 50 -13.52 19.82 11.08
N THR A 51 -13.78 19.30 9.89
CA THR A 51 -13.16 18.03 9.45
C THR A 51 -11.75 18.26 8.97
N ILE A 52 -10.93 17.18 8.98
CA ILE A 52 -9.56 17.21 8.44
C ILE A 52 -9.57 17.72 7.00
N ASP A 53 -10.42 17.20 6.13
CA ASP A 53 -10.51 17.61 4.72
C ASP A 53 -10.88 19.09 4.56
N SER A 54 -11.82 19.58 5.38
CA SER A 54 -12.20 21.00 5.35
C SER A 54 -11.07 21.89 5.84
N PHE A 55 -10.28 21.44 6.82
CA PHE A 55 -9.09 22.14 7.26
C PHE A 55 -8.01 22.15 6.19
N CYS A 56 -7.72 21.03 5.54
CA CYS A 56 -6.79 20.96 4.40
C CYS A 56 -7.23 21.92 3.28
N SER A 57 -8.50 21.89 2.92
CA SER A 57 -9.07 22.82 1.94
C SER A 57 -8.93 24.31 2.35
N TYR A 58 -9.09 24.61 3.64
CA TYR A 58 -8.86 25.95 4.18
C TYR A 58 -7.39 26.37 4.02
N ILE A 59 -6.44 25.50 4.35
CA ILE A 59 -5.00 25.77 4.19
C ILE A 59 -4.68 26.04 2.72
N VAL A 60 -5.08 25.16 1.81
CA VAL A 60 -4.79 25.33 0.38
C VAL A 60 -5.37 26.63 -0.16
N LYS A 61 -6.63 26.98 0.20
CA LYS A 61 -7.27 28.23 -0.23
C LYS A 61 -6.63 29.51 0.30
N ASN A 62 -5.99 29.45 1.45
CA ASN A 62 -5.34 30.64 2.02
C ASN A 62 -3.87 30.77 1.63
N TYR A 63 -3.22 29.64 1.28
CA TYR A 63 -1.79 29.56 0.99
C TYR A 63 -1.46 29.05 -0.41
N PHE A 64 -2.44 29.08 -1.35
CA PHE A 64 -2.29 28.61 -2.74
C PHE A 64 -1.05 29.19 -3.43
N HIS A 65 -0.68 30.43 -3.11
CA HIS A 65 0.47 31.12 -3.67
C HIS A 65 1.83 30.52 -3.27
N LEU A 66 1.90 29.73 -2.19
CA LEU A 66 3.12 29.04 -1.77
C LEU A 66 3.44 27.77 -2.56
N ILE A 67 2.43 27.25 -3.29
CA ILE A 67 2.52 26.01 -4.07
C ILE A 67 2.23 26.25 -5.54
N ASP A 68 2.28 27.50 -6.01
CA ASP A 68 2.01 27.92 -7.39
C ASP A 68 0.67 27.41 -7.95
N LEU A 69 -0.36 27.28 -7.09
CA LEU A 69 -1.67 26.85 -7.49
C LEU A 69 -2.51 28.03 -7.99
N ASP A 70 -3.24 27.84 -9.09
CA ASP A 70 -4.17 28.86 -9.59
C ASP A 70 -5.27 29.14 -8.54
N PRO A 71 -5.54 30.39 -8.19
CA PRO A 71 -6.56 30.76 -7.20
C PRO A 71 -7.99 30.30 -7.60
N SER A 72 -8.23 30.05 -8.88
CA SER A 72 -9.51 29.55 -9.40
C SER A 72 -9.62 28.01 -9.33
N PHE A 73 -8.68 27.31 -8.72
CA PHE A 73 -8.72 25.85 -8.60
C PHE A 73 -10.04 25.36 -7.99
N ARG A 74 -10.50 24.23 -8.46
CA ARG A 74 -11.64 23.51 -7.88
C ARG A 74 -11.25 22.11 -7.45
N MET A 75 -11.97 21.57 -6.51
CA MET A 75 -11.87 20.15 -6.18
C MET A 75 -12.47 19.35 -7.33
N GLY A 76 -11.70 18.44 -7.91
CA GLY A 76 -12.21 17.46 -8.89
C GLY A 76 -13.14 16.46 -8.22
N ASP A 77 -14.13 15.96 -8.94
CA ASP A 77 -14.90 14.83 -8.47
C ASP A 77 -14.13 13.51 -8.69
N GLU A 78 -14.56 12.46 -8.00
CA GLU A 78 -13.85 11.17 -8.01
C GLU A 78 -13.82 10.54 -9.42
N GLY A 79 -14.87 10.72 -10.22
CA GLY A 79 -14.95 10.20 -11.58
C GLY A 79 -13.99 10.93 -12.52
N GLU A 80 -13.96 12.27 -12.46
CA GLU A 80 -13.01 13.09 -13.22
C GLU A 80 -11.56 12.72 -12.88
N MET A 81 -11.26 12.55 -11.59
CA MET A 81 -9.89 12.21 -11.15
C MET A 81 -9.46 10.83 -11.63
N ARG A 82 -10.35 9.84 -11.62
CA ARG A 82 -10.06 8.49 -12.14
C ARG A 82 -9.78 8.51 -13.65
N LEU A 83 -10.58 9.24 -14.41
CA LEU A 83 -10.34 9.37 -15.85
C LEU A 83 -9.01 10.07 -16.14
N LEU A 84 -8.72 11.17 -15.46
CA LEU A 84 -7.46 11.88 -15.60
C LEU A 84 -6.25 10.99 -15.24
N GLN A 85 -6.34 10.20 -14.17
CA GLN A 85 -5.28 9.27 -13.79
C GLN A 85 -5.06 8.19 -14.85
N ALA A 86 -6.12 7.66 -15.45
CA ALA A 86 -6.01 6.67 -16.51
C ALA A 86 -5.37 7.29 -17.78
N ASP A 87 -5.84 8.46 -18.21
CA ASP A 87 -5.30 9.15 -19.37
C ASP A 87 -3.80 9.48 -19.21
N VAL A 88 -3.42 9.95 -18.02
CA VAL A 88 -2.00 10.26 -17.71
C VAL A 88 -1.16 8.98 -17.65
N ALA A 89 -1.67 7.89 -17.06
CA ALA A 89 -0.94 6.62 -17.02
C ALA A 89 -0.71 6.06 -18.42
N ASP A 90 -1.71 6.13 -19.30
CA ASP A 90 -1.59 5.71 -20.69
C ASP A 90 -0.60 6.59 -21.46
N ALA A 91 -0.63 7.91 -21.28
CA ALA A 91 0.32 8.82 -21.93
C ALA A 91 1.77 8.55 -21.49
N VAL A 92 2.01 8.33 -20.19
CA VAL A 92 3.34 7.98 -19.65
C VAL A 92 3.86 6.66 -20.25
N LEU A 93 2.97 5.68 -20.42
CA LEU A 93 3.35 4.40 -21.05
C LEU A 93 3.67 4.55 -22.54
N GLU A 94 2.88 5.32 -23.28
CA GLU A 94 3.16 5.60 -24.70
C GLU A 94 4.52 6.30 -24.88
N GLU A 95 4.83 7.25 -23.99
CA GLU A 95 6.14 7.91 -23.97
C GLU A 95 7.27 6.89 -23.70
N ALA A 96 7.13 6.04 -22.67
CA ALA A 96 8.11 5.03 -22.31
C ALA A 96 8.33 3.99 -23.43
N TYR A 97 7.29 3.59 -24.16
CA TYR A 97 7.41 2.73 -25.33
C TYR A 97 8.09 3.44 -26.51
N THR A 98 7.87 4.73 -26.67
CA THR A 98 8.48 5.53 -27.72
C THR A 98 9.99 5.73 -27.50
N GLU A 99 10.39 5.85 -26.23
CA GLU A 99 11.82 5.94 -25.86
C GLU A 99 12.58 4.62 -26.05
N GLU A 100 11.89 3.49 -26.15
CA GLU A 100 12.46 2.14 -26.35
C GLU A 100 13.60 1.78 -25.38
N ALA A 101 13.55 2.30 -24.15
CA ALA A 101 14.58 2.01 -23.15
C ALA A 101 14.63 0.50 -22.85
N PRO A 102 15.80 -0.18 -22.99
CA PRO A 102 15.89 -1.63 -22.81
C PRO A 102 15.39 -2.12 -21.43
N SER A 103 15.59 -1.32 -20.39
CA SER A 103 15.12 -1.63 -19.04
C SER A 103 13.59 -1.60 -18.93
N PHE A 104 12.94 -0.67 -19.62
CA PHE A 104 11.48 -0.58 -19.65
C PHE A 104 10.88 -1.74 -20.46
N LEU A 105 11.47 -2.08 -21.60
CA LEU A 105 11.00 -3.20 -22.43
C LEU A 105 11.12 -4.52 -21.67
N ALA A 106 12.26 -4.78 -21.00
CA ALA A 106 12.43 -5.96 -20.16
C ALA A 106 11.42 -6.01 -18.99
N PHE A 107 11.13 -4.86 -18.38
CA PHE A 107 10.08 -4.75 -17.35
C PHE A 107 8.70 -5.06 -17.94
N SER A 108 8.35 -4.45 -19.07
CA SER A 108 7.07 -4.68 -19.73
C SER A 108 6.87 -6.15 -20.10
N ASP A 109 7.87 -6.80 -20.69
CA ASP A 109 7.82 -8.21 -21.05
C ASP A 109 7.63 -9.12 -19.83
N GLY A 110 8.29 -8.80 -18.71
CA GLY A 110 8.17 -9.56 -17.47
C GLY A 110 6.83 -9.40 -16.76
N PHE A 111 6.25 -8.19 -16.77
CA PHE A 111 5.04 -7.87 -16.00
C PHE A 111 3.74 -7.92 -16.80
N ALA A 112 3.76 -7.75 -18.11
CA ALA A 112 2.57 -7.73 -18.95
C ALA A 112 1.86 -9.10 -19.03
N GLY A 113 2.55 -10.21 -18.73
CA GLY A 113 1.93 -11.55 -18.69
C GLY A 113 1.43 -12.07 -20.06
N GLY A 114 2.04 -11.59 -21.15
CA GLY A 114 2.04 -12.23 -22.46
C GLY A 114 1.07 -11.73 -23.53
N LYS A 115 -0.07 -11.12 -23.25
CA LYS A 115 -1.00 -10.68 -24.31
C LYS A 115 -1.44 -9.21 -24.21
N THR A 116 -1.39 -8.61 -23.06
CA THR A 116 -1.78 -7.21 -22.87
C THR A 116 -0.98 -6.62 -21.72
N ASP A 117 -0.60 -5.38 -21.85
CA ASP A 117 0.08 -4.57 -20.86
C ASP A 117 -0.85 -3.80 -19.91
N LYS A 118 -2.16 -4.08 -19.94
CA LYS A 118 -3.17 -3.43 -19.09
C LYS A 118 -2.88 -3.46 -17.59
N LYS A 119 -2.12 -4.45 -17.13
CA LYS A 119 -1.69 -4.54 -15.72
C LYS A 119 -0.72 -3.45 -15.31
N ILE A 120 0.04 -2.89 -16.25
CA ILE A 120 1.06 -1.86 -15.94
C ILE A 120 0.40 -0.54 -15.52
N PRO A 121 -0.58 0.05 -16.28
CA PRO A 121 -1.31 1.24 -15.83
C PRO A 121 -1.98 1.04 -14.48
N GLU A 122 -2.63 -0.12 -14.26
CA GLU A 122 -3.29 -0.44 -12.99
C GLU A 122 -2.29 -0.44 -11.82
N MET A 123 -1.10 -1.00 -12.03
CA MET A 123 -0.03 -1.03 -11.03
C MET A 123 0.52 0.37 -10.77
N ILE A 124 0.73 1.19 -11.81
CA ILE A 124 1.17 2.58 -11.69
C ILE A 124 0.17 3.38 -10.84
N ILE A 125 -1.13 3.31 -11.17
CA ILE A 125 -2.18 4.03 -10.44
C ILE A 125 -2.26 3.57 -8.98
N LYS A 126 -2.13 2.25 -8.73
CA LYS A 126 -2.12 1.69 -7.38
C LYS A 126 -0.92 2.18 -6.58
N LEU A 127 0.27 2.18 -7.19
CA LEU A 127 1.51 2.66 -6.55
C LEU A 127 1.45 4.16 -6.28
N TYR A 128 0.96 4.95 -7.25
CA TYR A 128 0.70 6.37 -7.09
C TYR A 128 -0.24 6.64 -5.91
N SER A 129 -1.40 5.98 -5.89
CA SER A 129 -2.40 6.17 -4.82
C SER A 129 -1.84 5.82 -3.45
N PHE A 130 -0.99 4.79 -3.36
CA PHE A 130 -0.34 4.41 -2.12
C PHE A 130 0.74 5.42 -1.71
N SER A 131 1.58 5.88 -2.63
CA SER A 131 2.63 6.87 -2.37
C SER A 131 2.08 8.20 -1.86
N MET A 132 0.90 8.61 -2.36
CA MET A 132 0.22 9.84 -1.94
C MET A 132 -0.28 9.82 -0.49
N SER A 133 -0.24 8.68 0.21
CA SER A 133 -0.48 8.59 1.65
C SER A 133 0.73 9.06 2.50
N TYR A 134 1.89 9.27 1.88
CA TYR A 134 3.10 9.76 2.53
C TYR A 134 3.30 11.27 2.31
N PRO A 135 3.89 11.98 3.28
CA PRO A 135 4.11 13.43 3.17
C PRO A 135 5.02 13.83 1.99
N TYR A 136 5.96 12.96 1.63
CA TYR A 136 6.93 13.15 0.54
C TYR A 136 6.91 11.93 -0.38
N PRO A 137 5.92 11.82 -1.29
CA PRO A 137 5.71 10.63 -2.11
C PRO A 137 6.89 10.28 -3.02
N GLU A 138 7.55 11.28 -3.59
CA GLU A 138 8.73 11.06 -4.46
C GLU A 138 9.91 10.50 -3.67
N GLU A 139 10.20 11.05 -2.49
CA GLU A 139 11.27 10.57 -1.62
C GLU A 139 10.97 9.14 -1.14
N TRP A 140 9.70 8.86 -0.81
CA TRP A 140 9.28 7.52 -0.44
C TRP A 140 9.50 6.53 -1.58
N LEU A 141 9.12 6.85 -2.82
CA LEU A 141 9.33 6.01 -4.00
C LEU A 141 10.83 5.76 -4.26
N LEU A 142 11.66 6.81 -4.15
CA LEU A 142 13.12 6.68 -4.30
C LEU A 142 13.72 5.75 -3.24
N ASN A 143 13.26 5.83 -2.00
CA ASN A 143 13.71 4.95 -0.93
C ASN A 143 13.25 3.50 -1.14
N CYS A 144 12.02 3.29 -1.63
CA CYS A 144 11.56 1.96 -2.03
C CYS A 144 12.45 1.37 -3.14
N ARG A 145 12.81 2.16 -4.16
CA ARG A 145 13.70 1.71 -5.24
C ARG A 145 15.05 1.26 -4.72
N LYS A 146 15.66 2.02 -3.79
CA LYS A 146 16.96 1.67 -3.19
C LYS A 146 16.97 0.30 -2.52
N ALA A 147 15.84 -0.17 -2.01
CA ALA A 147 15.74 -1.50 -1.41
C ALA A 147 15.99 -2.65 -2.41
N TYR A 148 15.91 -2.36 -3.71
CA TYR A 148 16.17 -3.32 -4.80
C TYR A 148 17.54 -3.11 -5.46
N GLU A 149 18.30 -2.08 -5.07
CA GLU A 149 19.66 -1.83 -5.55
C GLU A 149 20.62 -2.70 -4.73
N VAL A 150 20.84 -3.95 -5.17
CA VAL A 150 21.73 -4.91 -4.53
C VAL A 150 22.89 -5.25 -5.46
N GLU A 151 24.10 -5.28 -4.93
CA GLU A 151 25.33 -5.48 -5.73
C GLU A 151 25.91 -6.90 -5.61
N SER A 152 25.42 -7.67 -4.62
CA SER A 152 25.91 -9.02 -4.37
C SER A 152 24.78 -10.00 -4.03
N ILE A 153 25.06 -11.31 -4.20
CA ILE A 153 24.15 -12.37 -3.78
C ILE A 153 23.91 -12.32 -2.27
N GLU A 154 24.94 -12.00 -1.49
CA GLU A 154 24.81 -11.88 -0.04
C GLU A 154 23.85 -10.75 0.38
N GLU A 155 23.93 -9.59 -0.27
CA GLU A 155 23.00 -8.48 -0.05
C GLU A 155 21.58 -8.85 -0.47
N LEU A 156 21.43 -9.52 -1.63
CA LEU A 156 20.15 -10.02 -2.11
C LEU A 156 19.50 -10.97 -1.10
N GLU A 157 20.26 -11.96 -0.64
CA GLU A 157 19.78 -12.95 0.34
C GLU A 157 19.36 -12.32 1.69
N ASN A 158 19.97 -11.19 2.07
CA ASN A 158 19.68 -10.45 3.28
C ASN A 158 18.66 -9.32 3.13
N ALA A 159 18.25 -9.00 1.90
CA ALA A 159 17.25 -7.97 1.65
C ALA A 159 15.91 -8.30 2.36
N GLU A 160 15.25 -7.30 2.96
CA GLU A 160 14.00 -7.52 3.71
C GLU A 160 12.88 -8.13 2.85
N TRP A 161 12.76 -7.69 1.62
CA TRP A 161 11.78 -8.26 0.69
C TRP A 161 12.12 -9.71 0.28
N MET A 162 13.42 -10.07 0.19
CA MET A 162 13.83 -11.45 -0.08
C MET A 162 13.53 -12.35 1.14
N LYS A 163 13.68 -11.86 2.36
CA LYS A 163 13.28 -12.60 3.57
C LYS A 163 11.78 -12.92 3.59
N LEU A 164 10.94 -11.98 3.11
CA LEU A 164 9.50 -12.22 2.98
C LEU A 164 9.21 -13.32 1.97
N ILE A 165 9.83 -13.28 0.78
CA ILE A 165 9.70 -14.33 -0.25
C ILE A 165 10.14 -15.68 0.30
N LYS A 166 11.31 -15.73 0.97
CA LYS A 166 11.81 -16.97 1.57
C LYS A 166 10.84 -17.55 2.60
N ASN A 167 10.23 -16.72 3.43
CA ASN A 167 9.27 -17.19 4.42
C ASN A 167 8.02 -17.77 3.76
N GLU A 168 7.54 -17.16 2.69
CA GLU A 168 6.39 -17.65 1.92
C GLU A 168 6.71 -18.98 1.24
N VAL A 169 7.85 -19.07 0.54
CA VAL A 169 8.31 -20.32 -0.08
C VAL A 169 8.50 -21.44 0.94
N LYS A 170 9.07 -21.14 2.11
CA LYS A 170 9.18 -22.13 3.21
C LYS A 170 7.81 -22.65 3.67
N GLN A 171 6.85 -21.77 3.78
CA GLN A 171 5.49 -22.15 4.17
C GLN A 171 4.84 -23.08 3.13
N GLU A 172 4.97 -22.74 1.85
CA GLU A 172 4.44 -23.54 0.75
C GLU A 172 5.12 -24.93 0.67
N ILE A 173 6.46 -25.00 0.80
CA ILE A 173 7.20 -26.26 0.83
C ILE A 173 6.70 -27.13 2.00
N LYS A 174 6.50 -26.55 3.16
CA LYS A 174 6.02 -27.28 4.35
C LYS A 174 4.61 -27.82 4.16
N GLU A 175 3.72 -27.03 3.57
CA GLU A 175 2.35 -27.46 3.27
C GLU A 175 2.34 -28.57 2.22
N ALA A 176 3.12 -28.45 1.14
CA ALA A 176 3.28 -29.46 0.12
C ALA A 176 3.85 -30.78 0.72
N SER A 177 4.91 -30.68 1.54
CA SER A 177 5.49 -31.84 2.25
C SER A 177 4.48 -32.55 3.12
N MET A 178 3.63 -31.82 3.83
CA MET A 178 2.58 -32.39 4.66
C MET A 178 1.53 -33.15 3.80
N LEU A 179 1.10 -32.59 2.68
CA LEU A 179 0.15 -33.22 1.77
C LEU A 179 0.73 -34.47 1.12
N LEU A 180 2.00 -34.44 0.68
CA LEU A 180 2.68 -35.61 0.11
C LEU A 180 2.84 -36.74 1.13
N LYS A 181 3.18 -36.43 2.39
CA LYS A 181 3.23 -37.44 3.48
C LYS A 181 1.87 -38.08 3.71
N GLN A 182 0.79 -37.30 3.69
CA GLN A 182 -0.56 -37.86 3.81
C GLN A 182 -0.88 -38.76 2.60
N SER A 183 -0.52 -38.34 1.39
CA SER A 183 -0.72 -39.15 0.17
C SER A 183 0.07 -40.46 0.20
N LEU A 184 1.31 -40.39 0.74
CA LEU A 184 2.16 -41.58 0.92
C LEU A 184 1.54 -42.56 1.93
N GLU A 185 0.97 -42.10 3.03
CA GLU A 185 0.31 -42.94 4.03
C GLU A 185 -0.93 -43.64 3.39
N VAL A 186 -1.77 -42.89 2.65
CA VAL A 186 -2.92 -43.48 1.92
C VAL A 186 -2.46 -44.50 0.89
N SER A 187 -1.33 -44.25 0.21
CA SER A 187 -0.80 -45.21 -0.78
C SER A 187 -0.29 -46.52 -0.19
N LYS A 188 0.05 -46.55 1.11
CA LYS A 188 0.49 -47.70 1.87
C LYS A 188 -0.67 -48.53 2.46
N GLU A 189 -1.92 -48.04 2.40
CA GLU A 189 -3.09 -48.80 2.83
C GLU A 189 -3.35 -50.03 1.95
N PRO A 190 -4.02 -51.10 2.46
CA PRO A 190 -4.24 -52.33 1.70
C PRO A 190 -4.91 -52.15 0.35
N ASP A 191 -5.80 -51.17 0.23
CA ASP A 191 -6.52 -50.83 -1.01
C ASP A 191 -5.96 -49.57 -1.69
N GLY A 192 -4.80 -49.06 -1.22
CA GLY A 192 -4.16 -47.85 -1.71
C GLY A 192 -3.42 -48.08 -3.03
N PRO A 193 -3.12 -46.98 -3.75
CA PRO A 193 -2.42 -47.02 -5.04
C PRO A 193 -0.90 -47.26 -4.85
N ALA A 194 -0.52 -48.47 -4.46
CA ALA A 194 0.85 -48.82 -4.04
C ALA A 194 1.94 -48.52 -5.10
N PHE A 195 1.57 -48.42 -6.38
CA PHE A 195 2.57 -48.13 -7.42
C PHE A 195 3.13 -46.69 -7.39
N TYR A 196 2.49 -45.76 -6.67
CA TYR A 196 3.00 -44.40 -6.46
C TYR A 196 3.96 -44.28 -5.28
N ILE A 197 4.09 -45.32 -4.43
CA ILE A 197 4.86 -45.25 -3.17
C ILE A 197 6.30 -44.74 -3.45
N GLY A 198 6.99 -45.34 -4.44
CA GLY A 198 8.38 -44.96 -4.75
C GLY A 198 8.50 -43.50 -5.18
N LEU A 199 7.60 -43.03 -6.05
CA LEU A 199 7.58 -41.62 -6.48
C LEU A 199 7.33 -40.65 -5.30
N LEU A 200 6.33 -40.94 -4.47
CA LEU A 200 5.97 -40.12 -3.33
C LEU A 200 7.09 -40.10 -2.27
N GLU A 201 7.82 -41.20 -2.06
CA GLU A 201 8.98 -41.23 -1.16
C GLU A 201 10.12 -40.35 -1.66
N ASP A 202 10.38 -40.37 -2.97
CA ASP A 202 11.41 -39.50 -3.59
C ASP A 202 11.02 -38.03 -3.48
N GLU A 203 9.76 -37.67 -3.77
CA GLU A 203 9.24 -36.30 -3.66
C GLU A 203 9.25 -35.79 -2.22
N VAL A 204 8.80 -36.58 -1.24
CA VAL A 204 8.87 -36.24 0.19
C VAL A 204 10.31 -35.98 0.61
N SER A 205 11.25 -36.88 0.20
CA SER A 205 12.67 -36.70 0.52
C SER A 205 13.27 -35.42 -0.07
N ALA A 206 12.86 -35.05 -1.28
CA ALA A 206 13.30 -33.82 -1.93
C ALA A 206 12.78 -32.58 -1.22
N LEU A 207 11.47 -32.53 -0.84
CA LEU A 207 10.90 -31.41 -0.11
C LEU A 207 11.50 -31.31 1.31
N GLU A 208 11.74 -32.40 2.02
CA GLU A 208 12.40 -32.38 3.33
C GLU A 208 13.82 -31.79 3.28
N LYS A 209 14.57 -32.06 2.22
CA LYS A 209 15.88 -31.42 2.01
C LYS A 209 15.72 -29.93 1.73
N SER A 210 14.71 -29.55 0.97
CA SER A 210 14.39 -28.15 0.68
C SER A 210 13.98 -27.36 1.94
N GLU A 211 13.26 -27.97 2.89
CA GLU A 211 12.93 -27.37 4.18
C GLU A 211 14.16 -26.95 5.00
N GLN A 212 15.27 -27.67 4.88
CA GLN A 212 16.52 -27.43 5.63
C GLN A 212 17.39 -26.36 5.00
N THR A 213 17.11 -25.98 3.77
CA THR A 213 17.88 -25.00 2.98
C THR A 213 17.40 -23.59 3.29
N GLU A 214 18.33 -22.65 3.43
CA GLU A 214 18.04 -21.24 3.68
C GLU A 214 18.36 -20.32 2.51
N CYS A 215 19.11 -20.80 1.54
CA CYS A 215 19.50 -20.04 0.35
C CYS A 215 18.45 -20.17 -0.76
N PHE A 216 17.96 -19.05 -1.26
CA PHE A 216 16.95 -19.01 -2.33
C PHE A 216 17.43 -19.70 -3.61
N PHE A 217 18.69 -19.53 -3.99
CA PHE A 217 19.24 -20.14 -5.19
C PHE A 217 19.37 -21.67 -5.09
N GLU A 218 19.67 -22.18 -3.90
CA GLU A 218 19.69 -23.62 -3.68
C GLU A 218 18.29 -24.23 -3.76
N TRP A 219 17.27 -23.56 -3.26
CA TRP A 219 15.88 -23.98 -3.47
C TRP A 219 15.53 -24.06 -4.94
N LYS A 220 15.87 -23.02 -5.70
CA LYS A 220 15.61 -23.00 -7.13
C LYS A 220 16.22 -24.22 -7.83
N GLU A 221 17.49 -24.50 -7.57
CA GLU A 221 18.17 -25.67 -8.14
C GLU A 221 17.55 -27.01 -7.71
N MET A 222 17.05 -27.10 -6.47
CA MET A 222 16.40 -28.31 -5.95
C MET A 222 15.03 -28.51 -6.60
N LEU A 223 14.22 -27.44 -6.68
CA LEU A 223 12.87 -27.49 -7.22
C LEU A 223 12.84 -27.68 -8.75
N ASP A 224 13.80 -27.07 -9.46
CA ASP A 224 13.95 -27.25 -10.91
C ASP A 224 14.30 -28.70 -11.30
N LYS A 225 14.79 -29.52 -10.36
CA LYS A 225 15.09 -30.95 -10.56
C LYS A 225 13.91 -31.88 -10.29
N LEU A 226 12.84 -31.35 -9.69
CA LEU A 226 11.59 -32.10 -9.51
C LEU A 226 10.83 -32.02 -10.84
N GLU A 227 10.85 -33.10 -11.60
CA GLU A 227 9.98 -33.29 -12.76
C GLU A 227 8.59 -33.72 -12.23
N PHE A 228 7.62 -32.82 -12.29
CA PHE A 228 6.21 -33.12 -11.96
C PHE A 228 5.47 -33.69 -13.16
#